data_402e3574dd3bab4339f8e542094dfe48
#
_entry.id   402e3574dd3bab4339f8e542094dfe48
#
_cell.length_a   1.000
_cell.length_b   1.000
_cell.length_c   1.000
_cell.angle_alpha   90.00
_cell.angle_beta   90.00
_cell.angle_gamma   90.00
#
_symmetry.space_group_name_H-M   'P 1'
#
loop_
_entity.id
_entity.type
_entity.pdbx_description
1 polymer ?
#
loop_
_entity_poly.entity_id
_entity_poly.type
_entity_poly.pdbx_seq_one_letter_code
_entity_poly.pdbx_strand_id
1 'polypeptide(L)'
;DVITSTNTKYSEDKVSPSVGIVVKPFGDNLSLYSNYAEGLVAGSTVSNTADANYGKTFAPLQTKQYEIGAKYLTGSWLHTLAAYQIEKPSTLTTSYATPVNGYTQITTDGGETKSKGVEYGFSGNIIDDLIVWGNLAYIDVEYTKATNTATVGKTVEGQPEFTAGLGVEYHLPFVEGLSVNARGTYVDSQYLNNTNTLELPDYTLLDVGAKFSTNIGGVATTFRANVDNVTDEKYWAGVF
;
A
#
# COMPACT_ATOMS: atom_id res chain seq x y z
N ASP A 1 12.63 38.78 -24.99
CA ASP A 1 13.24 37.66 -24.26
C ASP A 1 12.96 36.37 -25.01
N VAL A 2 14.02 35.80 -25.60
CA VAL A 2 13.93 34.51 -26.30
C VAL A 2 13.99 33.41 -25.23
N ILE A 3 12.85 32.74 -24.97
CA ILE A 3 12.83 31.54 -24.15
C ILE A 3 13.49 30.40 -24.93
N THR A 4 14.77 30.18 -24.68
CA THR A 4 15.48 28.99 -25.18
C THR A 4 15.08 27.81 -24.35
N SER A 5 14.09 27.05 -24.82
CA SER A 5 13.75 25.72 -24.29
C SER A 5 14.90 24.77 -24.65
N THR A 6 15.77 24.47 -23.70
CA THR A 6 16.73 23.36 -23.81
C THR A 6 15.98 22.07 -23.61
N ASN A 7 15.67 21.38 -24.70
CA ASN A 7 15.03 20.05 -24.66
C ASN A 7 16.14 19.02 -24.37
N THR A 8 16.42 18.78 -23.08
CA THR A 8 17.31 17.71 -22.65
C THR A 8 16.61 16.37 -22.86
N LYS A 9 17.04 15.60 -23.86
CA LYS A 9 16.59 14.22 -24.05
C LYS A 9 17.22 13.37 -22.95
N TYR A 10 16.37 12.82 -22.09
CA TYR A 10 16.72 11.79 -21.13
C TYR A 10 16.29 10.45 -21.69
N SER A 11 17.18 9.47 -21.77
CA SER A 11 16.89 8.09 -22.17
C SER A 11 17.80 7.18 -21.37
N GLU A 12 17.18 6.32 -20.55
CA GLU A 12 17.86 5.32 -19.74
C GLU A 12 17.09 4.01 -19.86
N ASP A 13 17.81 2.91 -20.03
CA ASP A 13 17.26 1.58 -20.11
C ASP A 13 17.67 0.76 -18.89
N LYS A 14 16.74 -0.03 -18.34
CA LYS A 14 17.03 -0.95 -17.24
C LYS A 14 16.16 -2.20 -17.37
N VAL A 15 16.78 -3.36 -17.16
CA VAL A 15 16.07 -4.65 -17.15
C VAL A 15 15.45 -4.88 -15.78
N SER A 16 14.17 -5.24 -15.74
CA SER A 16 13.41 -5.57 -14.52
C SER A 16 12.90 -7.01 -14.62
N PRO A 17 13.69 -8.00 -14.16
CA PRO A 17 13.29 -9.39 -14.19
C PRO A 17 12.15 -9.68 -13.20
N SER A 18 11.31 -10.66 -13.55
CA SER A 18 10.32 -11.24 -12.67
C SER A 18 10.31 -12.74 -12.85
N VAL A 19 10.28 -13.47 -11.73
CA VAL A 19 10.19 -14.93 -11.72
C VAL A 19 9.29 -15.38 -10.58
N GLY A 20 8.47 -16.40 -10.85
CA GLY A 20 7.58 -16.98 -9.85
C GLY A 20 7.42 -18.47 -10.02
N ILE A 21 7.13 -19.14 -8.93
CA ILE A 21 6.79 -20.56 -8.89
C ILE A 21 5.51 -20.75 -8.10
N VAL A 22 4.66 -21.65 -8.58
CA VAL A 22 3.44 -22.10 -7.87
C VAL A 22 3.47 -23.62 -7.79
N VAL A 23 3.23 -24.15 -6.60
CA VAL A 23 3.13 -25.57 -6.33
C VAL A 23 1.78 -25.88 -5.70
N LYS A 24 1.14 -26.95 -6.17
CA LYS A 24 -0.14 -27.45 -5.64
C LYS A 24 0.03 -28.84 -5.04
N PRO A 25 0.54 -28.96 -3.79
CA PRO A 25 0.97 -30.24 -3.22
C PRO A 25 -0.19 -31.18 -2.92
N PHE A 26 -1.41 -30.66 -2.72
CA PHE A 26 -2.61 -31.41 -2.36
C PHE A 26 -3.78 -31.11 -3.32
N GLY A 27 -3.50 -31.08 -4.62
CA GLY A 27 -4.50 -30.76 -5.64
C GLY A 27 -4.84 -29.26 -5.68
N ASP A 28 -6.04 -28.91 -6.15
CA ASP A 28 -6.40 -27.52 -6.41
C ASP A 28 -6.76 -26.72 -5.14
N ASN A 29 -6.92 -27.41 -4.00
CA ASN A 29 -7.33 -26.76 -2.76
C ASN A 29 -6.22 -25.96 -2.06
N LEU A 30 -4.95 -26.31 -2.31
CA LEU A 30 -3.81 -25.61 -1.73
C LEU A 30 -2.83 -25.21 -2.81
N SER A 31 -2.58 -23.91 -2.93
CA SER A 31 -1.52 -23.37 -3.77
C SER A 31 -0.49 -22.67 -2.89
N LEU A 32 0.77 -23.10 -2.99
CA LEU A 32 1.92 -22.42 -2.39
C LEU A 32 2.64 -21.69 -3.52
N TYR A 33 3.07 -20.46 -3.27
CA TYR A 33 3.78 -19.68 -4.28
C TYR A 33 4.95 -18.92 -3.69
N SER A 34 5.90 -18.63 -4.55
CA SER A 34 6.97 -17.67 -4.27
C SER A 34 7.24 -16.86 -5.53
N ASN A 35 7.48 -15.59 -5.37
CA ASN A 35 7.87 -14.72 -6.47
C ASN A 35 9.00 -13.78 -6.08
N TYR A 36 9.76 -13.40 -7.10
CA TYR A 36 10.71 -12.31 -7.10
C TYR A 36 10.36 -11.39 -8.26
N ALA A 37 10.30 -10.10 -8.01
CA ALA A 37 10.05 -9.10 -9.04
C ALA A 37 10.91 -7.86 -8.81
N GLU A 38 11.36 -7.26 -9.91
CA GLU A 38 11.98 -5.94 -9.89
C GLU A 38 11.07 -4.95 -10.60
N GLY A 39 10.87 -3.79 -9.99
CA GLY A 39 10.11 -2.68 -10.54
C GLY A 39 11.02 -1.48 -10.81
N LEU A 40 10.61 -0.60 -11.72
CA LEU A 40 11.33 0.64 -12.00
C LEU A 40 10.54 1.83 -11.46
N VAL A 41 11.24 2.70 -10.75
CA VAL A 41 10.76 4.03 -10.37
C VAL A 41 11.53 5.04 -11.22
N ALA A 42 10.83 5.95 -11.88
CA ALA A 42 11.49 7.00 -12.67
C ALA A 42 12.49 7.78 -11.81
N GLY A 43 13.66 8.04 -12.36
CA GLY A 43 14.65 8.92 -11.72
C GLY A 43 14.11 10.34 -11.57
N SER A 44 14.34 10.95 -10.43
CA SER A 44 13.95 12.33 -10.18
C SER A 44 14.92 13.31 -10.81
N THR A 45 14.42 14.48 -11.24
CA THR A 45 15.27 15.61 -11.67
C THR A 45 15.44 16.57 -10.51
N VAL A 46 16.68 16.96 -10.22
CA VAL A 46 17.00 17.95 -9.18
C VAL A 46 16.56 19.33 -9.64
N SER A 47 15.50 19.85 -9.06
CA SER A 47 14.90 21.15 -9.44
C SER A 47 15.33 22.33 -8.56
N ASN A 48 15.97 22.08 -7.42
CA ASN A 48 16.44 23.13 -6.52
C ASN A 48 17.72 23.77 -7.08
N THR A 49 17.68 25.06 -7.40
CA THR A 49 18.83 25.83 -7.95
C THR A 49 20.00 25.99 -6.96
N ALA A 50 19.75 25.82 -5.66
CA ALA A 50 20.76 25.82 -4.62
C ALA A 50 21.47 24.46 -4.43
N ASP A 51 21.10 23.45 -5.24
CA ASP A 51 21.67 22.11 -5.22
C ASP A 51 22.85 21.99 -6.19
N ALA A 52 23.95 21.38 -5.74
CA ALA A 52 25.13 21.15 -6.56
C ALA A 52 24.89 20.28 -7.80
N ASN A 53 23.83 19.47 -7.78
CA ASN A 53 23.37 18.65 -8.89
C ASN A 53 22.12 19.24 -9.60
N TYR A 54 21.88 20.56 -9.48
CA TYR A 54 20.76 21.21 -10.16
C TYR A 54 20.68 20.84 -11.65
N GLY A 55 19.48 20.46 -12.10
CA GLY A 55 19.21 20.03 -13.47
C GLY A 55 19.61 18.57 -13.78
N LYS A 56 20.31 17.88 -12.89
CA LYS A 56 20.63 16.45 -13.07
C LYS A 56 19.38 15.61 -12.92
N THR A 57 19.13 14.73 -13.89
CA THR A 57 18.15 13.66 -13.80
C THR A 57 18.86 12.35 -13.43
N PHE A 58 18.43 11.69 -12.37
CA PHE A 58 18.98 10.39 -11.97
C PHE A 58 18.46 9.28 -12.86
N ALA A 59 19.23 8.21 -13.02
CA ALA A 59 18.78 6.98 -13.65
C ALA A 59 17.57 6.38 -12.91
N PRO A 60 16.72 5.59 -13.59
CA PRO A 60 15.63 4.88 -12.93
C PRO A 60 16.13 4.03 -11.76
N LEU A 61 15.45 4.15 -10.63
CA LEU A 61 15.73 3.37 -9.43
C LEU A 61 15.01 2.03 -9.51
N GLN A 62 15.65 0.96 -9.07
CA GLN A 62 15.13 -0.39 -9.16
C GLN A 62 14.66 -0.88 -7.80
N THR A 63 13.35 -1.09 -7.65
CA THR A 63 12.75 -1.74 -6.48
C THR A 63 12.91 -3.25 -6.59
N LYS A 64 13.03 -3.94 -5.45
CA LYS A 64 13.07 -5.40 -5.39
C LYS A 64 12.00 -5.90 -4.44
N GLN A 65 11.26 -6.90 -4.88
CA GLN A 65 10.22 -7.55 -4.10
C GLN A 65 10.47 -9.05 -4.03
N TYR A 66 10.38 -9.58 -2.84
CA TYR A 66 10.36 -11.01 -2.53
C TYR A 66 9.05 -11.32 -1.84
N GLU A 67 8.35 -12.35 -2.27
CA GLU A 67 7.10 -12.76 -1.67
C GLU A 67 6.97 -14.27 -1.66
N ILE A 68 6.45 -14.79 -0.55
CA ILE A 68 5.99 -16.18 -0.43
C ILE A 68 4.56 -16.17 0.10
N GLY A 69 3.75 -17.12 -0.32
CA GLY A 69 2.38 -17.18 0.17
C GLY A 69 1.71 -18.51 -0.09
N ALA A 70 0.51 -18.60 0.50
CA ALA A 70 -0.38 -19.73 0.37
C ALA A 70 -1.80 -19.25 0.09
N LYS A 71 -2.52 -19.99 -0.76
CA LYS A 71 -3.96 -19.86 -0.97
C LYS A 71 -4.58 -21.22 -0.68
N TYR A 72 -5.54 -21.24 0.25
CA TYR A 72 -6.21 -22.46 0.67
C TYR A 72 -7.72 -22.32 0.54
N LEU A 73 -8.30 -23.23 -0.22
CA LEU A 73 -9.73 -23.34 -0.40
C LEU A 73 -10.26 -24.55 0.38
N THR A 74 -11.18 -24.33 1.29
CA THR A 74 -11.81 -25.39 2.08
C THR A 74 -13.32 -25.16 2.20
N GLY A 75 -14.11 -26.03 1.57
CA GLY A 75 -15.54 -25.80 1.41
C GLY A 75 -15.82 -24.48 0.69
N SER A 76 -16.58 -23.60 1.32
CA SER A 76 -16.89 -22.25 0.82
C SER A 76 -15.87 -21.18 1.23
N TRP A 77 -14.79 -21.55 1.93
CA TRP A 77 -13.81 -20.62 2.49
C TRP A 77 -12.55 -20.55 1.66
N LEU A 78 -12.16 -19.34 1.29
CA LEU A 78 -10.86 -19.02 0.73
C LEU A 78 -10.02 -18.32 1.80
N HIS A 79 -8.82 -18.82 2.02
CA HIS A 79 -7.79 -18.21 2.87
C HIS A 79 -6.59 -17.86 2.03
N THR A 80 -6.02 -16.69 2.26
CA THR A 80 -4.77 -16.24 1.65
C THR A 80 -3.82 -15.79 2.74
N LEU A 81 -2.57 -16.21 2.67
CA LEU A 81 -1.50 -15.77 3.56
C LEU A 81 -0.29 -15.42 2.69
N ALA A 82 0.27 -14.26 2.90
CA ALA A 82 1.48 -13.81 2.22
C ALA A 82 2.47 -13.20 3.22
N ALA A 83 3.74 -13.41 2.96
CA ALA A 83 4.82 -12.67 3.62
C ALA A 83 5.74 -12.11 2.53
N TYR A 84 6.15 -10.84 2.68
CA TYR A 84 6.92 -10.16 1.67
C TYR A 84 8.00 -9.25 2.24
N GLN A 85 8.97 -8.94 1.41
CA GLN A 85 9.95 -7.89 1.61
C GLN A 85 10.08 -7.07 0.34
N ILE A 86 10.05 -5.74 0.50
CA ILE A 86 10.24 -4.78 -0.60
C ILE A 86 11.39 -3.85 -0.23
N GLU A 87 12.35 -3.69 -1.12
CA GLU A 87 13.43 -2.71 -1.03
C GLU A 87 13.18 -1.63 -2.07
N LYS A 88 13.00 -0.38 -1.60
CA LYS A 88 12.69 0.77 -2.44
C LYS A 88 13.78 1.80 -2.30
N PRO A 89 14.64 1.97 -3.32
CA PRO A 89 15.65 3.01 -3.32
C PRO A 89 15.03 4.40 -3.51
N SER A 90 15.74 5.42 -3.04
CA SER A 90 15.36 6.83 -3.16
C SER A 90 16.59 7.71 -3.32
N THR A 91 16.40 9.01 -3.54
CA THR A 91 17.47 10.00 -3.49
C THR A 91 17.68 10.50 -2.07
N LEU A 92 18.88 10.95 -1.78
CA LEU A 92 19.29 11.61 -0.53
C LEU A 92 19.66 13.06 -0.81
N THR A 93 19.16 14.01 -0.02
CA THR A 93 19.58 15.41 -0.07
C THR A 93 20.35 15.75 1.21
N THR A 94 21.62 16.09 1.06
CA THR A 94 22.50 16.49 2.16
C THR A 94 22.70 17.99 2.10
N SER A 95 22.36 18.70 3.19
CA SER A 95 22.62 20.13 3.34
C SER A 95 24.06 20.37 3.79
N TYR A 96 24.67 21.39 3.23
CA TYR A 96 26.00 21.85 3.68
C TYR A 96 25.86 22.83 4.86
N ALA A 97 26.67 22.67 5.89
CA ALA A 97 26.72 23.59 7.04
C ALA A 97 27.16 25.02 6.61
N THR A 98 28.00 25.09 5.59
CA THR A 98 28.41 26.33 4.90
C THR A 98 28.34 26.09 3.39
N PRO A 99 27.92 27.07 2.59
CA PRO A 99 27.84 26.88 1.14
C PRO A 99 29.18 26.43 0.53
N VAL A 100 29.11 25.42 -0.35
CA VAL A 100 30.26 24.91 -1.11
C VAL A 100 30.08 25.29 -2.57
N ASN A 101 31.01 26.04 -3.14
CA ASN A 101 30.92 26.58 -4.51
C ASN A 101 29.59 27.30 -4.80
N GLY A 102 29.02 27.99 -3.80
CA GLY A 102 27.73 28.69 -3.92
C GLY A 102 26.49 27.83 -3.73
N TYR A 103 26.60 26.50 -3.54
CA TYR A 103 25.51 25.61 -3.29
C TYR A 103 25.34 25.34 -1.80
N THR A 104 24.06 25.17 -1.36
CA THR A 104 23.72 24.89 0.05
C THR A 104 23.41 23.43 0.31
N GLN A 105 23.27 22.62 -0.75
CA GLN A 105 22.96 21.20 -0.64
C GLN A 105 23.46 20.41 -1.85
N ILE A 106 23.44 19.10 -1.73
CA ILE A 106 23.64 18.14 -2.81
C ILE A 106 22.63 17.02 -2.72
N THR A 107 21.97 16.69 -3.82
CA THR A 107 21.11 15.51 -3.95
C THR A 107 21.87 14.41 -4.69
N THR A 108 21.87 13.21 -4.13
CA THR A 108 22.51 12.00 -4.68
C THR A 108 21.51 10.85 -4.67
N ASP A 109 21.81 9.78 -5.38
CA ASP A 109 21.18 8.48 -5.17
C ASP A 109 21.77 7.79 -3.93
N GLY A 110 21.11 6.77 -3.41
CA GLY A 110 21.60 5.96 -2.31
C GLY A 110 20.73 5.96 -1.04
N GLY A 111 19.58 6.62 -1.06
CA GLY A 111 18.53 6.44 -0.07
C GLY A 111 17.84 5.08 -0.26
N GLU A 112 17.31 4.52 0.80
CA GLU A 112 16.59 3.24 0.74
C GLU A 112 15.60 3.11 1.89
N THR A 113 14.41 2.63 1.59
CA THR A 113 13.45 2.13 2.56
C THR A 113 13.26 0.63 2.35
N LYS A 114 13.03 -0.09 3.45
CA LYS A 114 12.71 -1.52 3.43
C LYS A 114 11.36 -1.74 4.09
N SER A 115 10.47 -2.42 3.38
CA SER A 115 9.18 -2.85 3.87
C SER A 115 9.17 -4.37 4.03
N LYS A 116 8.73 -4.86 5.18
CA LYS A 116 8.45 -6.27 5.44
C LYS A 116 7.03 -6.38 5.94
N GLY A 117 6.31 -7.38 5.47
CA GLY A 117 4.93 -7.52 5.90
C GLY A 117 4.44 -8.95 5.84
N VAL A 118 3.34 -9.15 6.58
CA VAL A 118 2.54 -10.36 6.54
C VAL A 118 1.10 -9.94 6.35
N GLU A 119 0.43 -10.55 5.38
CA GLU A 119 -0.97 -10.30 5.06
C GLU A 119 -1.75 -11.59 5.13
N TYR A 120 -2.91 -11.51 5.76
CA TYR A 120 -3.88 -12.60 5.80
C TYR A 120 -5.23 -12.10 5.33
N GLY A 121 -5.83 -12.82 4.39
CA GLY A 121 -7.17 -12.55 3.90
C GLY A 121 -8.02 -13.81 3.95
N PHE A 122 -9.30 -13.64 4.20
CA PHE A 122 -10.27 -14.72 4.14
C PHE A 122 -11.61 -14.24 3.59
N SER A 123 -12.32 -15.14 2.95
CA SER A 123 -13.72 -14.93 2.56
C SER A 123 -14.44 -16.27 2.50
N GLY A 124 -15.71 -16.29 2.88
CA GLY A 124 -16.51 -17.50 2.82
C GLY A 124 -17.92 -17.31 3.35
N ASN A 125 -18.68 -18.38 3.30
CA ASN A 125 -20.05 -18.41 3.82
C ASN A 125 -20.07 -19.12 5.17
N ILE A 126 -20.65 -18.50 6.19
CA ILE A 126 -20.95 -19.16 7.47
C ILE A 126 -22.17 -20.05 7.30
N ILE A 127 -23.18 -19.53 6.60
CA ILE A 127 -24.38 -20.22 6.09
C ILE A 127 -24.63 -19.72 4.68
N ASP A 128 -25.53 -20.32 3.94
CA ASP A 128 -25.79 -19.98 2.52
C ASP A 128 -26.08 -18.49 2.30
N ASP A 129 -26.77 -17.85 3.25
CA ASP A 129 -27.19 -16.46 3.17
C ASP A 129 -26.24 -15.47 3.88
N LEU A 130 -25.18 -15.93 4.57
CA LEU A 130 -24.27 -15.08 5.32
C LEU A 130 -22.83 -15.22 4.82
N ILE A 131 -22.38 -14.19 4.14
CA ILE A 131 -21.02 -14.06 3.60
C ILE A 131 -20.19 -13.23 4.59
N VAL A 132 -19.00 -13.69 4.88
CA VAL A 132 -18.02 -12.98 5.71
C VAL A 132 -16.69 -12.90 4.97
N TRP A 133 -16.04 -11.74 5.04
CA TRP A 133 -14.68 -11.55 4.52
C TRP A 133 -13.88 -10.66 5.46
N GLY A 134 -12.59 -10.82 5.41
CA GLY A 134 -11.70 -9.98 6.21
C GLY A 134 -10.27 -10.02 5.72
N ASN A 135 -9.51 -9.05 6.19
CA ASN A 135 -8.08 -8.94 5.97
C ASN A 135 -7.38 -8.40 7.22
N LEU A 136 -6.17 -8.88 7.44
CA LEU A 136 -5.22 -8.40 8.43
C LEU A 136 -3.91 -8.15 7.71
N ALA A 137 -3.28 -7.02 7.97
CA ALA A 137 -1.95 -6.73 7.48
C ALA A 137 -1.09 -6.17 8.61
N TYR A 138 0.11 -6.72 8.74
CA TYR A 138 1.18 -6.19 9.57
C TYR A 138 2.33 -5.80 8.65
N ILE A 139 2.78 -4.55 8.73
CA ILE A 139 3.79 -3.98 7.84
C ILE A 139 4.81 -3.21 8.70
N ASP A 140 6.07 -3.60 8.60
CA ASP A 140 7.22 -2.88 9.15
C ASP A 140 7.95 -2.19 8.00
N VAL A 141 7.96 -0.85 7.99
CA VAL A 141 8.60 -0.04 6.95
C VAL A 141 9.63 0.88 7.58
N GLU A 142 10.90 0.63 7.33
CA GLU A 142 12.01 1.37 7.93
C GLU A 142 12.90 2.08 6.89
N TYR A 143 13.50 3.18 7.30
CA TYR A 143 14.61 3.79 6.58
C TYR A 143 15.87 2.96 6.80
N THR A 144 16.39 2.30 5.77
CA THR A 144 17.66 1.57 5.84
C THR A 144 18.85 2.44 5.45
N LYS A 145 18.62 3.45 4.60
CA LYS A 145 19.63 4.47 4.24
C LYS A 145 18.96 5.84 4.12
N ALA A 146 19.45 6.78 4.91
CA ALA A 146 18.96 8.16 4.93
C ALA A 146 20.12 9.14 5.12
N THR A 147 19.90 10.40 4.70
CA THR A 147 20.87 11.50 4.90
C THR A 147 21.12 11.74 6.39
N ASN A 148 20.05 11.79 7.17
CA ASN A 148 20.16 11.89 8.62
C ASN A 148 20.26 10.50 9.22
N THR A 149 21.44 10.17 9.76
CA THR A 149 21.67 8.86 10.38
C THR A 149 20.76 8.59 11.58
N ALA A 150 20.19 9.63 12.21
CA ALA A 150 19.21 9.47 13.29
C ALA A 150 17.84 8.93 12.82
N THR A 151 17.57 8.99 11.52
CA THR A 151 16.34 8.40 10.93
C THR A 151 16.55 6.96 10.45
N VAL A 152 17.78 6.48 10.36
CA VAL A 152 18.04 5.08 9.98
C VAL A 152 17.51 4.16 11.09
N GLY A 153 16.74 3.15 10.69
CA GLY A 153 16.03 2.24 11.59
C GLY A 153 14.75 2.84 12.20
N LYS A 154 14.30 4.01 11.71
CA LYS A 154 13.00 4.59 12.07
C LYS A 154 11.93 4.17 11.10
N THR A 155 10.70 4.05 11.60
CA THR A 155 9.52 3.80 10.78
C THR A 155 9.28 4.97 9.82
N VAL A 156 8.93 4.66 8.58
CA VAL A 156 8.57 5.67 7.58
C VAL A 156 7.25 6.33 8.00
N GLU A 157 7.20 7.65 7.95
CA GLU A 157 6.00 8.42 8.29
C GLU A 157 4.80 8.08 7.40
N GLY A 158 3.60 8.17 7.97
CA GLY A 158 2.35 7.88 7.27
C GLY A 158 2.11 6.39 6.99
N GLN A 159 2.83 5.49 7.65
CA GLN A 159 2.68 4.04 7.50
C GLN A 159 2.20 3.43 8.82
N PRO A 160 0.93 3.05 8.94
CA PRO A 160 0.46 2.28 10.10
C PRO A 160 1.05 0.88 10.06
N GLU A 161 1.51 0.37 11.21
CA GLU A 161 2.10 -0.97 11.29
C GLU A 161 1.06 -2.08 11.18
N PHE A 162 -0.18 -1.83 11.64
CA PHE A 162 -1.24 -2.82 11.59
C PHE A 162 -2.53 -2.23 11.00
N THR A 163 -3.17 -2.99 10.13
CA THR A 163 -4.51 -2.70 9.63
C THR A 163 -5.36 -3.96 9.64
N ALA A 164 -6.65 -3.79 9.93
CA ALA A 164 -7.62 -4.88 9.92
C ALA A 164 -8.93 -4.44 9.27
N GLY A 165 -9.53 -5.33 8.49
CA GLY A 165 -10.85 -5.16 7.94
C GLY A 165 -11.69 -6.41 8.15
N LEU A 166 -12.95 -6.24 8.56
CA LEU A 166 -13.93 -7.31 8.65
C LEU A 166 -15.25 -6.84 8.05
N GLY A 167 -15.79 -7.61 7.11
CA GLY A 167 -17.05 -7.32 6.48
C GLY A 167 -18.00 -8.52 6.53
N VAL A 168 -19.28 -8.23 6.60
CA VAL A 168 -20.36 -9.22 6.55
C VAL A 168 -21.45 -8.76 5.59
N GLU A 169 -22.04 -9.66 4.83
CA GLU A 169 -23.25 -9.42 4.04
C GLU A 169 -24.25 -10.55 4.34
N TYR A 170 -25.46 -10.16 4.71
CA TYR A 170 -26.55 -11.09 4.99
C TYR A 170 -27.68 -10.89 3.98
N HIS A 171 -27.96 -11.94 3.22
CA HIS A 171 -29.10 -12.02 2.32
C HIS A 171 -30.32 -12.40 3.13
N LEU A 172 -31.34 -11.53 3.19
CA LEU A 172 -32.51 -11.74 4.02
C LEU A 172 -33.43 -12.78 3.36
N PRO A 173 -33.58 -13.99 3.90
CA PRO A 173 -34.34 -15.06 3.24
C PRO A 173 -35.86 -14.79 3.20
N PHE A 174 -36.35 -13.87 4.04
CA PHE A 174 -37.75 -13.47 4.11
C PHE A 174 -38.10 -12.26 3.23
N VAL A 175 -37.09 -11.61 2.58
CA VAL A 175 -37.29 -10.53 1.62
C VAL A 175 -36.41 -10.78 0.41
N GLU A 176 -37.01 -11.37 -0.63
CA GLU A 176 -36.29 -11.72 -1.85
C GLU A 176 -35.56 -10.50 -2.44
N GLY A 177 -34.29 -10.67 -2.75
CA GLY A 177 -33.43 -9.63 -3.36
C GLY A 177 -32.86 -8.59 -2.39
N LEU A 178 -33.21 -8.63 -1.10
CA LEU A 178 -32.66 -7.71 -0.09
C LEU A 178 -31.45 -8.34 0.62
N SER A 179 -30.34 -7.60 0.65
CA SER A 179 -29.19 -7.88 1.52
C SER A 179 -28.81 -6.65 2.32
N VAL A 180 -28.27 -6.88 3.51
CA VAL A 180 -27.67 -5.86 4.38
C VAL A 180 -26.20 -6.20 4.59
N ASN A 181 -25.36 -5.18 4.74
CA ASN A 181 -23.95 -5.38 5.00
C ASN A 181 -23.43 -4.43 6.08
N ALA A 182 -22.36 -4.83 6.73
CA ALA A 182 -21.59 -4.00 7.63
C ALA A 182 -20.09 -4.27 7.40
N ARG A 183 -19.26 -3.24 7.58
CA ARG A 183 -17.80 -3.36 7.49
C ARG A 183 -17.17 -2.54 8.62
N GLY A 184 -16.30 -3.19 9.39
CA GLY A 184 -15.38 -2.54 10.32
C GLY A 184 -14.00 -2.43 9.71
N THR A 185 -13.34 -1.28 9.87
CA THR A 185 -11.95 -1.05 9.45
C THR A 185 -11.20 -0.45 10.62
N TYR A 186 -10.10 -1.08 11.02
CA TYR A 186 -9.14 -0.59 12.00
C TYR A 186 -7.85 -0.19 11.30
N VAL A 187 -7.31 0.94 11.68
CA VAL A 187 -6.01 1.45 11.24
C VAL A 187 -5.24 1.87 12.47
N ASP A 188 -4.06 1.30 12.65
CA ASP A 188 -3.17 1.59 13.77
C ASP A 188 -2.63 3.02 13.68
N SER A 189 -2.04 3.48 14.79
CA SER A 189 -1.34 4.75 14.86
C SER A 189 -0.22 4.83 13.81
N GLN A 190 0.16 6.05 13.44
CA GLN A 190 1.21 6.27 12.44
C GLN A 190 2.03 7.51 12.77
N TYR A 191 3.32 7.47 12.49
CA TYR A 191 4.18 8.61 12.73
C TYR A 191 3.95 9.74 11.72
N LEU A 192 3.96 10.99 12.22
CA LEU A 192 3.87 12.20 11.41
C LEU A 192 5.21 12.65 10.84
N ASN A 193 6.32 12.19 11.43
CA ASN A 193 7.67 12.62 11.08
C ASN A 193 8.65 11.44 11.09
N ASN A 194 9.69 11.58 10.31
CA ASN A 194 10.73 10.57 10.12
C ASN A 194 11.64 10.35 11.35
N THR A 195 11.49 11.13 12.41
CA THR A 195 12.17 10.92 13.70
C THR A 195 11.33 10.13 14.68
N ASN A 196 10.08 9.79 14.32
CA ASN A 196 9.11 9.05 15.14
C ASN A 196 8.85 9.70 16.50
N THR A 197 8.75 11.03 16.54
CA THR A 197 8.49 11.80 17.76
C THR A 197 7.08 12.38 17.84
N LEU A 198 6.36 12.40 16.72
CA LEU A 198 4.98 12.83 16.62
C LEU A 198 4.17 11.70 15.97
N GLU A 199 2.98 11.46 16.52
CA GLU A 199 2.15 10.33 16.14
C GLU A 199 0.71 10.77 15.94
N LEU A 200 0.03 10.23 14.92
CA LEU A 200 -1.42 10.26 14.78
C LEU A 200 -2.01 9.05 15.48
N PRO A 201 -3.12 9.20 16.21
CA PRO A 201 -3.78 8.08 16.87
C PRO A 201 -4.36 7.09 15.86
N ASP A 202 -4.55 5.86 16.32
CA ASP A 202 -5.33 4.84 15.65
C ASP A 202 -6.81 5.24 15.53
N TYR A 203 -7.53 4.58 14.64
CA TYR A 203 -8.96 4.78 14.50
C TYR A 203 -9.68 3.52 14.00
N THR A 204 -10.98 3.47 14.29
CA THR A 204 -11.88 2.41 13.82
C THR A 204 -13.09 3.04 13.12
N LEU A 205 -13.36 2.59 11.89
CA LEU A 205 -14.53 3.01 11.13
C LEU A 205 -15.54 1.86 11.05
N LEU A 206 -16.81 2.20 11.10
CA LEU A 206 -17.92 1.29 10.87
C LEU A 206 -18.80 1.83 9.74
N ASP A 207 -18.96 1.04 8.69
CA ASP A 207 -19.80 1.32 7.55
C ASP A 207 -20.95 0.31 7.52
N VAL A 208 -22.15 0.76 7.10
CA VAL A 208 -23.30 -0.12 6.93
C VAL A 208 -23.99 0.17 5.59
N GLY A 209 -24.64 -0.84 5.04
CA GLY A 209 -25.32 -0.68 3.77
C GLY A 209 -26.46 -1.67 3.56
N ALA A 210 -27.26 -1.39 2.55
CA ALA A 210 -28.29 -2.28 2.05
C ALA A 210 -28.29 -2.29 0.52
N LYS A 211 -28.63 -3.45 -0.04
CA LYS A 211 -28.77 -3.67 -1.48
C LYS A 211 -30.11 -4.38 -1.72
N PHE A 212 -30.90 -3.84 -2.63
CA PHE A 212 -32.16 -4.45 -3.05
C PHE A 212 -32.15 -4.67 -4.56
N SER A 213 -32.20 -5.92 -4.98
CA SER A 213 -32.23 -6.33 -6.39
C SER A 213 -33.60 -6.84 -6.75
N THR A 214 -34.18 -6.30 -7.81
CA THR A 214 -35.52 -6.69 -8.29
C THR A 214 -35.62 -6.56 -9.80
N ASN A 215 -36.72 -7.00 -10.36
CA ASN A 215 -37.02 -6.83 -11.79
C ASN A 215 -38.16 -5.83 -11.96
N ILE A 216 -37.89 -4.74 -12.69
CA ILE A 216 -38.86 -3.68 -12.98
C ILE A 216 -39.14 -3.69 -14.48
N GLY A 217 -40.34 -4.10 -14.88
CA GLY A 217 -40.75 -4.11 -16.28
C GLY A 217 -39.86 -4.99 -17.17
N GLY A 218 -39.28 -6.10 -16.65
CA GLY A 218 -38.39 -6.98 -17.37
C GLY A 218 -36.90 -6.57 -17.31
N VAL A 219 -36.57 -5.46 -16.62
CA VAL A 219 -35.20 -4.96 -16.43
C VAL A 219 -34.71 -5.30 -15.03
N ALA A 220 -33.60 -6.03 -14.95
CA ALA A 220 -32.91 -6.30 -13.67
C ALA A 220 -32.39 -4.98 -13.09
N THR A 221 -32.89 -4.59 -11.92
CA THR A 221 -32.60 -3.32 -11.27
C THR A 221 -32.07 -3.55 -9.86
N THR A 222 -31.00 -2.85 -9.50
CA THR A 222 -30.40 -2.93 -8.16
C THR A 222 -30.30 -1.54 -7.55
N PHE A 223 -30.90 -1.36 -6.37
CA PHE A 223 -30.75 -0.19 -5.53
C PHE A 223 -29.68 -0.46 -4.48
N ARG A 224 -28.86 0.55 -4.16
CA ARG A 224 -27.86 0.50 -3.08
C ARG A 224 -27.93 1.77 -2.25
N ALA A 225 -27.81 1.59 -0.95
CA ALA A 225 -27.69 2.69 0.02
C ALA A 225 -26.58 2.33 1.00
N ASN A 226 -25.64 3.24 1.22
CA ASN A 226 -24.55 3.06 2.18
C ASN A 226 -24.47 4.28 3.09
N VAL A 227 -24.05 4.04 4.33
CA VAL A 227 -23.65 5.08 5.29
C VAL A 227 -22.25 4.70 5.75
N ASP A 228 -21.28 5.54 5.39
CA ASP A 228 -19.90 5.35 5.80
C ASP A 228 -19.68 6.07 7.13
N ASN A 229 -18.79 5.51 7.95
CA ASN A 229 -18.45 6.04 9.27
C ASN A 229 -19.70 6.35 10.13
N VAL A 230 -20.55 5.35 10.31
CA VAL A 230 -21.85 5.50 11.03
C VAL A 230 -21.66 5.90 12.50
N THR A 231 -20.49 5.69 13.06
CA THR A 231 -20.09 6.09 14.42
C THR A 231 -19.65 7.55 14.52
N ASP A 232 -19.52 8.27 13.39
CA ASP A 232 -19.00 9.65 13.30
C ASP A 232 -17.62 9.81 13.94
N GLU A 233 -16.75 8.80 13.75
CA GLU A 233 -15.37 8.82 14.23
C GLU A 233 -14.59 9.98 13.61
N LYS A 234 -13.87 10.74 14.42
CA LYS A 234 -13.02 11.86 13.97
C LYS A 234 -11.57 11.41 13.91
N TYR A 235 -11.02 11.34 12.73
CA TYR A 235 -9.71 10.78 12.50
C TYR A 235 -8.89 11.56 11.47
N TRP A 236 -7.59 11.33 11.47
CA TRP A 236 -6.67 11.81 10.45
C TRP A 236 -6.34 10.66 9.51
N ALA A 237 -6.71 10.80 8.24
CA ALA A 237 -6.56 9.70 7.26
C ALA A 237 -5.11 9.45 6.84
N GLY A 238 -4.20 10.38 7.09
CA GLY A 238 -2.79 10.23 6.71
C GLY A 238 -1.98 11.50 6.88
N VAL A 239 -0.70 11.40 6.49
CA VAL A 239 0.31 12.47 6.50
C VAL A 239 0.52 12.97 5.08
N PHE A 240 0.65 14.29 4.90
CA PHE A 240 0.89 14.96 3.61
C PHE A 240 2.22 15.68 3.59
#